data_ef88fbaa726f0ed5e82245a6d49a24c0
#
_entry.id   ef88fbaa726f0ed5e82245a6d49a24c0
#
_cell.length_a   1.000
_cell.length_b   1.000
_cell.length_c   1.000
_cell.angle_alpha   90.00
_cell.angle_beta   90.00
_cell.angle_gamma   90.00
#
_symmetry.space_group_name_H-M   'P 1'
#
loop_
_entity.id
_entity.type
_entity.pdbx_description
1 polymer ?
#
loop_
_entity_poly.entity_id
_entity_poly.type
_entity_poly.pdbx_seq_one_letter_code
_entity_poly.pdbx_strand_id
1 'polypeptide(L)'
;MSQLDELIQQYCPDGVEFMPVKDVYQRLKGTPITAAKMKEIERADGNIRIFAGGKTVINAYEEDIPKANITRVPAVLVQSRGVIDAVYYEKPFTFKNEMWAYTHENKTAVKYLYYVLKNNMEKFREAASGMGSLPQISLKVTEDFLIPVPPLPVQSKIVRILDNFTELTAELTAELTARKKQYEFYRDKLLTFDRQIRTCPLGDVIISLNSC
;
A
#
# COMPACT_ATOMS: atom_id res chain seq x y z
N MET A 1 -15.86 -5.06 -27.42
CA MET A 1 -16.02 -4.14 -26.29
C MET A 1 -15.77 -4.91 -25.00
N SER A 2 -15.06 -4.35 -24.04
CA SER A 2 -14.93 -5.02 -22.74
C SER A 2 -16.21 -4.84 -21.93
N GLN A 3 -16.45 -5.73 -20.97
CA GLN A 3 -17.61 -5.60 -20.06
C GLN A 3 -17.60 -4.28 -19.27
N LEU A 4 -16.42 -3.66 -19.07
CA LEU A 4 -16.31 -2.34 -18.47
C LEU A 4 -16.79 -1.24 -19.41
N ASP A 5 -16.44 -1.33 -20.72
CA ASP A 5 -16.89 -0.37 -21.72
C ASP A 5 -18.42 -0.36 -21.83
N GLU A 6 -19.04 -1.53 -21.78
CA GLU A 6 -20.50 -1.66 -21.79
C GLU A 6 -21.15 -1.00 -20.58
N LEU A 7 -20.57 -1.21 -19.39
CA LEU A 7 -21.06 -0.54 -18.17
C LEU A 7 -20.87 0.98 -18.22
N ILE A 8 -19.75 1.46 -18.74
CA ILE A 8 -19.51 2.90 -18.89
C ILE A 8 -20.54 3.51 -19.87
N GLN A 9 -20.78 2.87 -21.02
CA GLN A 9 -21.78 3.33 -21.97
C GLN A 9 -23.21 3.34 -21.38
N GLN A 10 -23.54 2.33 -20.58
CA GLN A 10 -24.85 2.19 -19.96
C GLN A 10 -25.10 3.21 -18.84
N TYR A 11 -24.11 3.43 -17.98
CA TYR A 11 -24.28 4.20 -16.74
C TYR A 11 -23.66 5.60 -16.77
N CYS A 12 -22.80 5.88 -17.74
CA CYS A 12 -22.10 7.16 -17.90
C CYS A 12 -22.11 7.64 -19.37
N PRO A 13 -23.27 7.67 -20.05
CA PRO A 13 -23.32 8.05 -21.47
C PRO A 13 -22.80 9.47 -21.72
N ASP A 14 -22.99 10.38 -20.75
CA ASP A 14 -22.56 11.78 -20.81
C ASP A 14 -21.23 12.03 -20.08
N GLY A 15 -20.50 10.96 -19.72
CA GLY A 15 -19.25 11.02 -18.96
C GLY A 15 -19.41 10.77 -17.46
N VAL A 16 -18.35 11.04 -16.70
CA VAL A 16 -18.31 10.83 -15.25
C VAL A 16 -18.14 12.17 -14.55
N GLU A 17 -18.96 12.44 -13.55
CA GLU A 17 -18.85 13.63 -12.72
C GLU A 17 -17.59 13.59 -11.86
N PHE A 18 -16.94 14.74 -11.68
CA PHE A 18 -15.79 14.90 -10.80
C PHE A 18 -16.20 15.70 -9.56
N MET A 19 -15.93 15.14 -8.39
CA MET A 19 -16.28 15.75 -7.10
C MET A 19 -15.07 15.77 -6.16
N PRO A 20 -14.97 16.78 -5.26
CA PRO A 20 -13.98 16.77 -4.20
C PRO A 20 -14.15 15.57 -3.26
N VAL A 21 -13.05 15.01 -2.79
CA VAL A 21 -13.08 13.87 -1.84
C VAL A 21 -13.97 14.15 -0.64
N LYS A 22 -13.91 15.36 -0.07
CA LYS A 22 -14.70 15.79 1.09
C LYS A 22 -16.23 15.74 0.88
N ASP A 23 -16.69 15.86 -0.36
CA ASP A 23 -18.12 15.91 -0.67
C ASP A 23 -18.71 14.50 -0.87
N VAL A 24 -17.84 13.50 -1.08
CA VAL A 24 -18.22 12.10 -1.33
C VAL A 24 -17.92 11.19 -0.12
N TYR A 25 -16.86 11.46 0.61
CA TYR A 25 -16.35 10.57 1.68
C TYR A 25 -16.33 11.25 3.03
N GLN A 26 -16.71 10.49 4.05
CA GLN A 26 -16.66 10.93 5.43
C GLN A 26 -15.24 10.86 5.98
N ARG A 27 -14.73 11.99 6.49
CA ARG A 27 -13.46 12.02 7.20
C ARG A 27 -13.58 11.42 8.60
N LEU A 28 -12.63 10.57 8.95
CA LEU A 28 -12.49 9.98 10.28
C LEU A 28 -11.52 10.79 11.15
N LYS A 29 -11.70 10.69 12.47
CA LYS A 29 -10.84 11.33 13.48
C LYS A 29 -9.74 10.38 13.94
N GLY A 30 -8.51 10.87 14.00
CA GLY A 30 -7.38 10.17 14.62
C GLY A 30 -7.40 10.23 16.14
N THR A 31 -6.43 9.56 16.75
CA THR A 31 -6.21 9.53 18.19
C THR A 31 -4.95 10.33 18.56
N PRO A 32 -4.99 11.23 19.53
CA PRO A 32 -3.80 11.92 20.02
C PRO A 32 -2.93 10.96 20.84
N ILE A 33 -1.96 10.34 20.17
CA ILE A 33 -1.01 9.42 20.79
C ILE A 33 0.42 9.83 20.47
N THR A 34 1.31 9.80 21.47
CA THR A 34 2.73 10.14 21.30
C THR A 34 3.53 8.92 20.79
N ALA A 35 4.67 9.18 20.14
CA ALA A 35 5.57 8.11 19.71
C ALA A 35 6.12 7.27 20.90
N ALA A 36 6.36 7.91 22.05
CA ALA A 36 6.78 7.22 23.26
C ALA A 36 5.69 6.25 23.74
N LYS A 37 4.42 6.70 23.81
CA LYS A 37 3.30 5.83 24.19
C LYS A 37 3.11 4.67 23.21
N MET A 38 3.26 4.89 21.90
CA MET A 38 3.19 3.81 20.92
C MET A 38 4.22 2.71 21.18
N LYS A 39 5.48 3.08 21.50
CA LYS A 39 6.52 2.10 21.84
C LYS A 39 6.22 1.31 23.13
N GLU A 40 5.63 1.97 24.11
CA GLU A 40 5.26 1.35 25.39
C GLU A 40 4.17 0.28 25.23
N ILE A 41 3.17 0.56 24.40
CA ILE A 41 1.98 -0.29 24.21
C ILE A 41 2.10 -1.26 23.03
N GLU A 42 3.20 -1.26 22.30
CA GLU A 42 3.40 -2.18 21.17
C GLU A 42 3.35 -3.64 21.61
N ARG A 43 2.48 -4.42 20.98
CA ARG A 43 2.28 -5.86 21.24
C ARG A 43 2.16 -6.60 19.90
N ALA A 44 2.87 -7.70 19.76
CA ALA A 44 2.81 -8.51 18.54
C ALA A 44 1.41 -9.11 18.29
N ASP A 45 0.69 -9.42 19.35
CA ASP A 45 -0.64 -10.03 19.37
C ASP A 45 -1.78 -9.03 19.63
N GLY A 46 -1.50 -7.73 19.56
CA GLY A 46 -2.48 -6.67 19.76
C GLY A 46 -3.67 -6.77 18.78
N ASN A 47 -4.87 -6.47 19.28
CA ASN A 47 -6.14 -6.63 18.55
C ASN A 47 -6.52 -5.41 17.70
N ILE A 48 -5.83 -4.29 17.84
CA ILE A 48 -5.99 -3.10 17.00
C ILE A 48 -4.66 -2.69 16.38
N ARG A 49 -4.75 -2.04 15.22
CA ARG A 49 -3.58 -1.47 14.53
C ARG A 49 -3.54 0.04 14.68
N ILE A 50 -2.36 0.58 14.96
CA ILE A 50 -2.14 2.02 15.08
C ILE A 50 -1.21 2.48 13.98
N PHE A 51 -1.70 3.39 13.15
CA PHE A 51 -0.92 3.99 12.07
C PHE A 51 -0.35 5.35 12.50
N ALA A 52 0.90 5.62 12.12
CA ALA A 52 1.55 6.90 12.32
C ALA A 52 2.32 7.33 11.05
N GLY A 53 2.81 8.56 11.02
CA GLY A 53 3.58 9.09 9.91
C GLY A 53 4.83 8.26 9.60
N GLY A 54 5.34 8.38 8.37
CA GLY A 54 6.57 7.72 7.94
C GLY A 54 6.50 6.19 7.82
N LYS A 55 5.32 5.60 7.62
CA LYS A 55 5.05 4.15 7.57
C LYS A 55 5.15 3.43 8.93
N THR A 56 5.19 4.16 10.03
CA THR A 56 5.18 3.53 11.35
C THR A 56 3.82 2.88 11.61
N VAL A 57 3.83 1.60 11.91
CA VAL A 57 2.64 0.80 12.21
C VAL A 57 2.97 -0.13 13.37
N ILE A 58 2.13 -0.12 14.41
CA ILE A 58 2.22 -1.05 15.53
C ILE A 58 0.87 -1.74 15.75
N ASN A 59 0.86 -2.86 16.46
CA ASN A 59 -0.35 -3.42 17.03
C ASN A 59 -0.35 -3.15 18.55
N ALA A 60 -1.54 -3.00 19.14
CA ALA A 60 -1.72 -2.78 20.56
C ALA A 60 -3.06 -3.39 21.01
N TYR A 61 -3.29 -3.50 22.31
CA TYR A 61 -4.62 -3.77 22.82
C TYR A 61 -5.43 -2.47 22.91
N GLU A 62 -6.73 -2.55 22.65
CA GLU A 62 -7.63 -1.40 22.74
C GLU A 62 -7.63 -0.79 24.15
N GLU A 63 -7.51 -1.63 25.17
CA GLU A 63 -7.47 -1.24 26.59
C GLU A 63 -6.28 -0.34 26.93
N ASP A 64 -5.16 -0.47 26.21
CA ASP A 64 -3.95 0.34 26.40
C ASP A 64 -4.13 1.78 25.89
N ILE A 65 -5.22 2.07 25.16
CA ILE A 65 -5.48 3.37 24.56
C ILE A 65 -6.88 3.87 24.95
N PRO A 66 -7.11 4.17 26.21
CA PRO A 66 -8.42 4.67 26.66
C PRO A 66 -8.80 5.94 25.91
N LYS A 67 -10.07 6.04 25.49
CA LYS A 67 -10.64 7.15 24.70
C LYS A 67 -10.08 7.28 23.26
N ALA A 68 -9.48 6.23 22.72
CA ALA A 68 -9.08 6.22 21.31
C ALA A 68 -10.27 6.27 20.36
N ASN A 69 -10.10 6.96 19.23
CA ASN A 69 -11.05 6.88 18.12
C ASN A 69 -10.76 5.61 17.32
N ILE A 70 -11.36 4.49 17.73
CA ILE A 70 -11.19 3.21 17.03
C ILE A 70 -12.15 3.14 15.84
N THR A 71 -11.59 2.97 14.66
CA THR A 71 -12.35 2.72 13.42
C THR A 71 -12.52 1.23 13.21
N ARG A 72 -13.75 0.80 12.94
CA ARG A 72 -14.12 -0.62 12.72
C ARG A 72 -14.80 -0.83 11.35
N VAL A 73 -14.70 0.15 10.49
CA VAL A 73 -15.22 0.13 9.12
C VAL A 73 -14.05 0.25 8.14
N PRO A 74 -14.20 -0.25 6.90
CA PRO A 74 -13.18 -0.03 5.87
C PRO A 74 -12.89 1.45 5.68
N ALA A 75 -11.61 1.79 5.54
CA ALA A 75 -11.20 3.16 5.33
C ALA A 75 -9.92 3.25 4.48
N VAL A 76 -9.71 4.41 3.88
CA VAL A 76 -8.46 4.79 3.24
C VAL A 76 -7.75 5.80 4.12
N LEU A 77 -6.59 5.41 4.65
CA LEU A 77 -5.70 6.31 5.38
C LEU A 77 -4.78 7.04 4.42
N VAL A 78 -4.57 8.32 4.65
CA VAL A 78 -3.62 9.15 3.93
C VAL A 78 -2.44 9.46 4.83
N GLN A 79 -1.28 9.01 4.42
CA GLN A 79 0.00 9.33 5.05
C GLN A 79 0.46 10.69 4.52
N SER A 80 0.35 11.71 5.35
CA SER A 80 0.54 13.10 4.94
C SER A 80 1.96 13.62 5.13
N ARG A 81 2.84 12.87 5.79
CA ARG A 81 4.17 13.34 6.19
C ARG A 81 5.23 12.26 6.02
N GLY A 82 6.37 12.66 5.49
CA GLY A 82 7.49 11.77 5.16
C GLY A 82 7.20 11.00 3.88
N VAL A 83 6.73 9.77 3.99
CA VAL A 83 6.26 9.02 2.83
C VAL A 83 4.79 9.34 2.59
N ILE A 84 4.49 10.14 1.56
CA ILE A 84 3.12 10.44 1.16
C ILE A 84 2.57 9.24 0.41
N ASP A 85 1.54 8.60 0.98
CA ASP A 85 0.92 7.40 0.43
C ASP A 85 -0.53 7.26 0.92
N ALA A 86 -1.27 6.33 0.31
CA ALA A 86 -2.60 5.92 0.73
C ALA A 86 -2.60 4.42 1.09
N VAL A 87 -3.30 4.07 2.17
CA VAL A 87 -3.41 2.69 2.67
C VAL A 87 -4.88 2.35 2.86
N TYR A 88 -5.35 1.28 2.21
CA TYR A 88 -6.66 0.69 2.50
C TYR A 88 -6.55 -0.26 3.69
N TYR A 89 -7.49 -0.14 4.64
CA TYR A 89 -7.52 -1.02 5.80
C TYR A 89 -8.96 -1.25 6.28
N GLU A 90 -9.28 -2.48 6.71
CA GLU A 90 -10.66 -2.88 7.04
C GLU A 90 -10.80 -3.60 8.40
N LYS A 91 -9.68 -3.91 9.08
CA LYS A 91 -9.71 -4.45 10.44
C LYS A 91 -9.74 -3.29 11.44
N PRO A 92 -10.04 -3.53 12.75
CA PRO A 92 -10.02 -2.47 13.76
C PRO A 92 -8.68 -1.72 13.80
N PHE A 93 -8.74 -0.39 13.76
CA PHE A 93 -7.55 0.45 13.77
C PHE A 93 -7.81 1.84 14.36
N THR A 94 -6.74 2.50 14.67
CA THR A 94 -6.69 3.96 14.87
C THR A 94 -5.45 4.55 14.22
N PHE A 95 -5.33 5.87 14.22
CA PHE A 95 -4.18 6.56 13.61
C PHE A 95 -3.88 7.86 14.35
N LYS A 96 -2.63 8.31 14.27
CA LYS A 96 -2.22 9.58 14.87
C LYS A 96 -2.82 10.78 14.14
N ASN A 97 -3.03 11.88 14.87
CA ASN A 97 -3.67 13.09 14.35
C ASN A 97 -2.94 13.78 13.18
N GLU A 98 -1.68 13.44 12.93
CA GLU A 98 -0.96 13.91 11.74
C GLU A 98 -1.38 13.22 10.44
N MET A 99 -2.21 12.18 10.54
CA MET A 99 -2.82 11.49 9.41
C MET A 99 -4.32 11.77 9.38
N TRP A 100 -4.95 11.42 8.29
CA TRP A 100 -6.39 11.39 8.18
C TRP A 100 -6.84 10.18 7.40
N ALA A 101 -8.10 9.84 7.54
CA ALA A 101 -8.69 8.71 6.84
C ALA A 101 -10.10 9.07 6.37
N TYR A 102 -10.55 8.37 5.33
CA TYR A 102 -11.85 8.52 4.72
C TYR A 102 -12.57 7.19 4.67
N THR A 103 -13.88 7.23 4.91
CA THR A 103 -14.77 6.09 4.78
C THR A 103 -16.02 6.45 3.99
N HIS A 104 -16.82 5.44 3.65
CA HIS A 104 -18.11 5.56 3.00
C HIS A 104 -19.00 4.40 3.44
N GLU A 105 -20.33 4.54 3.39
CA GLU A 105 -21.27 3.46 3.72
C GLU A 105 -21.06 2.21 2.85
N ASN A 106 -20.70 2.41 1.60
CA ASN A 106 -20.39 1.32 0.68
C ASN A 106 -18.89 1.04 0.65
N LYS A 107 -18.50 -0.19 1.08
CA LYS A 107 -17.09 -0.61 1.10
C LYS A 107 -16.41 -0.61 -0.27
N THR A 108 -17.17 -0.83 -1.35
CA THR A 108 -16.63 -0.77 -2.71
C THR A 108 -16.21 0.64 -3.06
N ALA A 109 -17.01 1.66 -2.67
CA ALA A 109 -16.64 3.06 -2.86
C ALA A 109 -15.35 3.41 -2.07
N VAL A 110 -15.18 2.89 -0.86
CA VAL A 110 -13.94 3.09 -0.10
C VAL A 110 -12.74 2.50 -0.84
N LYS A 111 -12.88 1.29 -1.36
CA LYS A 111 -11.78 0.63 -2.09
C LYS A 111 -11.51 1.29 -3.45
N TYR A 112 -12.55 1.79 -4.10
CA TYR A 112 -12.44 2.61 -5.30
C TYR A 112 -11.63 3.90 -5.01
N LEU A 113 -11.95 4.63 -3.93
CA LEU A 113 -11.15 5.77 -3.50
C LEU A 113 -9.68 5.43 -3.32
N TYR A 114 -9.39 4.30 -2.67
CA TYR A 114 -8.00 3.83 -2.52
C TYR A 114 -7.28 3.75 -3.86
N TYR A 115 -7.88 3.12 -4.87
CA TYR A 115 -7.28 3.00 -6.19
C TYR A 115 -7.12 4.35 -6.88
N VAL A 116 -8.13 5.23 -6.78
CA VAL A 116 -8.04 6.58 -7.34
C VAL A 116 -6.89 7.38 -6.71
N LEU A 117 -6.77 7.36 -5.37
CA LEU A 117 -5.68 8.04 -4.68
C LEU A 117 -4.32 7.43 -5.04
N LYS A 118 -4.20 6.11 -5.06
CA LYS A 118 -2.94 5.42 -5.44
C LYS A 118 -2.48 5.79 -6.84
N ASN A 119 -3.39 5.87 -7.79
CA ASN A 119 -3.09 6.28 -9.17
C ASN A 119 -2.64 7.76 -9.29
N ASN A 120 -2.96 8.59 -8.30
CA ASN A 120 -2.65 10.02 -8.28
C ASN A 120 -1.59 10.41 -7.24
N MET A 121 -0.87 9.45 -6.65
CA MET A 121 0.11 9.72 -5.59
C MET A 121 1.23 10.68 -6.01
N GLU A 122 1.58 10.71 -7.29
CA GLU A 122 2.58 11.63 -7.79
C GLU A 122 2.13 13.09 -7.65
N LYS A 123 0.89 13.40 -8.01
CA LYS A 123 0.29 14.74 -7.81
C LYS A 123 0.29 15.18 -6.34
N PHE A 124 0.03 14.24 -5.42
CA PHE A 124 0.11 14.53 -3.98
C PHE A 124 1.54 14.79 -3.52
N ARG A 125 2.53 14.09 -4.07
CA ARG A 125 3.94 14.32 -3.76
C ARG A 125 4.43 15.66 -4.32
N GLU A 126 3.98 16.05 -5.51
CA GLU A 126 4.28 17.35 -6.13
C GLU A 126 3.64 18.51 -5.33
N ALA A 127 2.44 18.30 -4.77
CA ALA A 127 1.78 19.28 -3.91
C ALA A 127 2.37 19.37 -2.49
N ALA A 128 3.36 18.53 -2.17
CA ALA A 128 3.99 18.55 -0.86
C ALA A 128 4.85 19.79 -0.66
N SER A 129 4.68 20.45 0.47
CA SER A 129 5.55 21.52 0.94
C SER A 129 6.67 20.94 1.82
N GLY A 130 7.84 21.56 1.79
CA GLY A 130 8.99 21.19 2.61
C GLY A 130 10.19 20.84 1.75
N MET A 131 11.04 21.84 1.53
CA MET A 131 12.40 21.59 1.06
C MET A 131 13.18 20.99 2.22
N GLY A 132 13.43 19.70 2.16
CA GLY A 132 14.21 19.01 3.17
C GLY A 132 13.73 17.58 3.44
N SER A 133 14.09 17.04 4.58
CA SER A 133 13.99 15.63 4.91
C SER A 133 12.57 15.05 5.11
N LEU A 134 11.52 15.89 5.18
CA LEU A 134 10.16 15.44 5.50
C LEU A 134 9.10 16.19 4.67
N PRO A 135 8.83 15.77 3.42
CA PRO A 135 7.73 16.32 2.63
C PRO A 135 6.39 16.15 3.38
N GLN A 136 5.52 17.15 3.27
CA GLN A 136 4.23 17.12 3.93
C GLN A 136 3.16 17.75 3.03
N ILE A 137 2.00 17.11 2.95
CA ILE A 137 0.78 17.68 2.36
C ILE A 137 -0.16 18.18 3.45
N SER A 138 -0.97 19.20 3.13
CA SER A 138 -2.03 19.64 4.00
C SER A 138 -3.29 18.80 3.79
N LEU A 139 -4.17 18.79 4.79
CA LEU A 139 -5.48 18.11 4.69
C LEU A 139 -6.26 18.60 3.47
N LYS A 140 -6.22 19.90 3.20
CA LYS A 140 -6.93 20.54 2.08
C LYS A 140 -6.52 19.95 0.73
N VAL A 141 -5.26 19.58 0.54
CA VAL A 141 -4.78 18.95 -0.70
C VAL A 141 -5.55 17.66 -1.02
N THR A 142 -5.89 16.88 0.00
CA THR A 142 -6.67 15.65 -0.20
C THR A 142 -8.17 15.92 -0.25
N GLU A 143 -8.67 16.82 0.61
CA GLU A 143 -10.12 17.12 0.69
C GLU A 143 -10.65 17.78 -0.58
N ASP A 144 -9.89 18.69 -1.18
CA ASP A 144 -10.26 19.40 -2.42
C ASP A 144 -9.85 18.64 -3.70
N PHE A 145 -9.19 17.48 -3.56
CA PHE A 145 -8.80 16.70 -4.72
C PHE A 145 -10.03 16.17 -5.46
N LEU A 146 -10.13 16.52 -6.75
CA LEU A 146 -11.23 16.08 -7.61
C LEU A 146 -11.03 14.63 -8.05
N ILE A 147 -12.01 13.80 -7.77
CA ILE A 147 -12.04 12.39 -8.14
C ILE A 147 -13.23 12.12 -9.07
N PRO A 148 -13.09 11.20 -10.04
CA PRO A 148 -14.25 10.74 -10.81
C PRO A 148 -15.15 9.90 -9.91
N VAL A 149 -16.47 10.12 -9.98
CA VAL A 149 -17.46 9.42 -9.18
C VAL A 149 -18.47 8.69 -10.09
N PRO A 150 -18.05 7.62 -10.78
CA PRO A 150 -18.99 6.84 -11.58
C PRO A 150 -19.97 6.09 -10.67
N PRO A 151 -21.14 5.68 -11.16
CA PRO A 151 -22.09 4.86 -10.42
C PRO A 151 -21.48 3.56 -9.89
N LEU A 152 -22.02 3.06 -8.77
CA LEU A 152 -21.49 1.89 -8.05
C LEU A 152 -21.23 0.63 -8.91
N PRO A 153 -22.06 0.28 -9.93
CA PRO A 153 -21.76 -0.84 -10.80
C PRO A 153 -20.43 -0.71 -11.54
N VAL A 154 -20.09 0.51 -11.99
CA VAL A 154 -18.83 0.83 -12.66
C VAL A 154 -17.67 0.77 -11.66
N GLN A 155 -17.82 1.42 -10.48
CA GLN A 155 -16.82 1.34 -9.41
C GLN A 155 -16.52 -0.12 -9.03
N SER A 156 -17.57 -0.94 -8.85
CA SER A 156 -17.45 -2.34 -8.48
C SER A 156 -16.68 -3.16 -9.53
N LYS A 157 -16.93 -2.89 -10.82
CA LYS A 157 -16.19 -3.56 -11.90
C LYS A 157 -14.72 -3.17 -11.92
N ILE A 158 -14.42 -1.87 -11.75
CA ILE A 158 -13.04 -1.36 -11.68
C ILE A 158 -12.31 -1.99 -10.48
N VAL A 159 -12.90 -1.93 -9.29
CA VAL A 159 -12.31 -2.51 -8.08
C VAL A 159 -12.01 -3.98 -8.27
N ARG A 160 -12.95 -4.78 -8.79
CA ARG A 160 -12.75 -6.21 -9.03
C ARG A 160 -11.59 -6.49 -9.98
N ILE A 161 -11.44 -5.71 -11.05
CA ILE A 161 -10.33 -5.87 -12.00
C ILE A 161 -9.01 -5.57 -11.31
N LEU A 162 -8.92 -4.45 -10.57
CA LEU A 162 -7.68 -4.03 -9.92
C LEU A 162 -7.31 -4.94 -8.74
N ASP A 163 -8.29 -5.47 -8.00
CA ASP A 163 -8.07 -6.48 -6.95
C ASP A 163 -7.46 -7.75 -7.54
N ASN A 164 -8.02 -8.28 -8.63
CA ASN A 164 -7.49 -9.46 -9.29
C ASN A 164 -6.03 -9.26 -9.76
N PHE A 165 -5.71 -8.10 -10.33
CA PHE A 165 -4.33 -7.79 -10.71
C PHE A 165 -3.40 -7.67 -9.50
N THR A 166 -3.88 -7.11 -8.40
CA THR A 166 -3.09 -6.97 -7.16
C THR A 166 -2.79 -8.35 -6.58
N GLU A 167 -3.79 -9.24 -6.52
CA GLU A 167 -3.65 -10.61 -6.03
C GLU A 167 -2.67 -11.41 -6.91
N LEU A 168 -2.87 -11.40 -8.23
CA LEU A 168 -1.99 -12.07 -9.17
C LEU A 168 -0.54 -11.57 -9.08
N THR A 169 -0.35 -10.27 -8.93
CA THR A 169 0.99 -9.69 -8.74
C THR A 169 1.64 -10.16 -7.45
N ALA A 170 0.88 -10.29 -6.37
CA ALA A 170 1.38 -10.82 -5.10
C ALA A 170 1.78 -12.29 -5.21
N GLU A 171 0.96 -13.12 -5.87
CA GLU A 171 1.27 -14.53 -6.12
C GLU A 171 2.55 -14.71 -6.96
N LEU A 172 2.64 -14.00 -8.09
CA LEU A 172 3.82 -14.05 -8.96
C LEU A 172 5.09 -13.58 -8.24
N THR A 173 4.98 -12.56 -7.38
CA THR A 173 6.11 -12.08 -6.57
C THR A 173 6.56 -13.12 -5.55
N ALA A 174 5.62 -13.78 -4.91
CA ALA A 174 5.91 -14.86 -3.97
C ALA A 174 6.57 -16.06 -4.69
N GLU A 175 6.06 -16.47 -5.85
CA GLU A 175 6.65 -17.52 -6.67
C GLU A 175 8.08 -17.14 -7.12
N LEU A 176 8.29 -15.94 -7.63
CA LEU A 176 9.61 -15.46 -8.04
C LEU A 176 10.62 -15.52 -6.88
N THR A 177 10.18 -15.14 -5.68
CA THR A 177 11.01 -15.20 -4.47
C THR A 177 11.38 -16.65 -4.11
N ALA A 178 10.41 -17.56 -4.19
CA ALA A 178 10.65 -18.98 -3.94
C ALA A 178 11.62 -19.58 -4.98
N ARG A 179 11.45 -19.25 -6.26
CA ARG A 179 12.34 -19.70 -7.34
C ARG A 179 13.76 -19.17 -7.19
N LYS A 180 13.92 -17.91 -6.78
CA LYS A 180 15.27 -17.36 -6.49
C LYS A 180 15.96 -18.12 -5.37
N LYS A 181 15.28 -18.42 -4.26
CA LYS A 181 15.84 -19.23 -3.17
C LYS A 181 16.20 -20.65 -3.62
N GLN A 182 15.34 -21.26 -4.44
CA GLN A 182 15.60 -22.58 -5.02
C GLN A 182 16.84 -22.56 -5.91
N TYR A 183 16.96 -21.54 -6.79
CA TYR A 183 18.14 -21.37 -7.64
C TYR A 183 19.42 -21.20 -6.82
N GLU A 184 19.42 -20.34 -5.80
CA GLU A 184 20.55 -20.12 -4.92
C GLU A 184 20.99 -21.43 -4.22
N PHE A 185 20.02 -22.19 -3.68
CA PHE A 185 20.28 -23.47 -3.06
C PHE A 185 20.95 -24.47 -4.03
N TYR A 186 20.40 -24.66 -5.23
CA TYR A 186 20.97 -25.59 -6.19
C TYR A 186 22.30 -25.10 -6.77
N ARG A 187 22.42 -23.79 -7.06
CA ARG A 187 23.70 -23.20 -7.48
C ARG A 187 24.80 -23.51 -6.48
N ASP A 188 24.56 -23.23 -5.20
CA ASP A 188 25.58 -23.44 -4.18
C ASP A 188 25.85 -24.92 -3.98
N LYS A 189 24.83 -25.77 -3.99
CA LYS A 189 24.98 -27.21 -3.89
C LYS A 189 25.78 -27.83 -5.06
N LEU A 190 25.52 -27.38 -6.29
CA LEU A 190 26.15 -27.91 -7.49
C LEU A 190 27.56 -27.36 -7.72
N LEU A 191 27.86 -26.17 -7.22
CA LEU A 191 29.17 -25.53 -7.37
C LEU A 191 30.07 -25.69 -6.13
N THR A 192 29.55 -26.30 -5.07
CA THR A 192 30.38 -26.65 -3.89
C THR A 192 30.91 -28.05 -4.08
N PHE A 193 32.23 -28.16 -4.32
CA PHE A 193 32.89 -29.40 -4.51
C PHE A 193 33.55 -29.88 -3.20
N ASP A 194 33.54 -31.18 -2.96
CA ASP A 194 34.23 -31.76 -1.81
C ASP A 194 35.75 -31.57 -1.94
N ARG A 195 36.45 -31.47 -0.80
CA ARG A 195 37.88 -31.21 -0.75
C ARG A 195 38.75 -32.24 -1.52
N GLN A 196 38.17 -33.35 -1.94
CA GLN A 196 38.85 -34.38 -2.74
C GLN A 196 38.98 -33.99 -4.23
N ILE A 197 38.26 -32.97 -4.71
CA ILE A 197 38.36 -32.51 -6.10
C ILE A 197 39.49 -31.49 -6.21
N ARG A 198 40.46 -31.77 -7.09
CA ARG A 198 41.55 -30.83 -7.38
C ARG A 198 40.99 -29.57 -8.00
N THR A 199 41.20 -28.44 -7.36
CA THR A 199 40.91 -27.12 -7.92
C THR A 199 42.18 -26.51 -8.51
N CYS A 200 42.08 -25.89 -9.68
CA CYS A 200 43.19 -25.12 -10.27
C CYS A 200 42.74 -23.69 -10.52
N PRO A 201 43.64 -22.70 -10.48
CA PRO A 201 43.35 -21.34 -10.84
C PRO A 201 42.82 -21.26 -12.28
N LEU A 202 41.86 -20.36 -12.52
CA LEU A 202 41.25 -20.18 -13.83
C LEU A 202 42.31 -19.85 -14.94
N GLY A 203 43.37 -19.14 -14.56
CA GLY A 203 44.46 -18.80 -15.46
C GLY A 203 45.19 -20.05 -16.00
N ASP A 204 45.36 -21.11 -15.17
CA ASP A 204 46.05 -22.33 -15.60
C ASP A 204 45.20 -23.16 -16.59
N VAL A 205 43.86 -23.10 -16.46
CA VAL A 205 42.94 -23.72 -17.38
C VAL A 205 42.95 -23.04 -18.75
N ILE A 206 43.02 -21.71 -18.78
CA ILE A 206 43.05 -20.90 -20.01
C ILE A 206 44.36 -21.15 -20.77
N ILE A 207 45.48 -21.26 -20.07
CA ILE A 207 46.79 -21.53 -20.70
C ILE A 207 46.78 -22.93 -21.34
N SER A 208 46.19 -23.94 -20.69
CA SER A 208 46.15 -25.31 -21.22
C SER A 208 45.25 -25.45 -22.46
N LEU A 209 44.20 -24.62 -22.60
CA LEU A 209 43.30 -24.58 -23.77
C LEU A 209 43.90 -23.87 -24.97
N ASN A 210 44.82 -22.96 -24.74
CA ASN A 210 45.51 -22.22 -25.83
C ASN A 210 46.78 -22.97 -26.34
N SER A 211 47.09 -24.09 -25.79
CA SER A 211 48.27 -24.92 -26.13
C SER A 211 47.92 -26.18 -26.93
N CYS A 212 46.67 -26.29 -27.42
CA CYS A 212 46.24 -27.39 -28.31
C CYS A 212 46.07 -26.95 -29.76
#